data_043caaf230ea33fcb033bb3ea3d1fa70
#
_entry.id   043caaf230ea33fcb033bb3ea3d1fa70
#
_cell.length_a   1.000
_cell.length_b   1.000
_cell.length_c   1.000
_cell.angle_alpha   90.00
_cell.angle_beta   90.00
_cell.angle_gamma   90.00
#
_symmetry.space_group_name_H-M   'P 1'
#
loop_
_entity.id
_entity.type
_entity.pdbx_description
1 polymer ?
#
loop_
_entity_poly.entity_id
_entity_poly.type
_entity_poly.pdbx_seq_one_letter_code
_entity_poly.pdbx_strand_id
1 'polypeptide(L)'
;MSAHNNDQTNHSAETIASMQDAYLTLLNEVGETPERDGLKDTPLRAAKALHFLTQGYRMNIDEVINGALFESENDEMVIVKDIELYSMCEHHMLPFIGKCHVAYLPKGKVIGLSKIARVVDVFARRLQIQENLTNEIATCIVEKTGAAGAAVIIEAKHMCMMMRGVEKQNSTMTTSCMLGAFRNSQTTRAEFLSLISR
;
A
#
# COMPACT_ATOMS: atom_id res chain seq x y z
N MET A 1 28.96 8.62 1.04
CA MET A 1 27.65 8.49 0.38
C MET A 1 27.62 7.57 -0.87
N SER A 2 28.74 7.21 -1.52
CA SER A 2 28.75 6.41 -2.76
C SER A 2 28.76 4.88 -2.58
N ALA A 3 29.25 4.34 -1.49
CA ALA A 3 29.38 2.88 -1.30
C ALA A 3 28.02 2.21 -0.97
N HIS A 4 27.14 2.88 -0.21
CA HIS A 4 25.81 2.33 0.16
C HIS A 4 24.86 2.25 -1.03
N ASN A 5 24.97 3.18 -2.00
CA ASN A 5 24.13 3.16 -3.21
C ASN A 5 24.54 2.05 -4.19
N ASN A 6 25.83 1.70 -4.25
CA ASN A 6 26.31 0.62 -5.14
C ASN A 6 25.88 -0.77 -4.65
N ASP A 7 25.82 -0.99 -3.34
CA ASP A 7 25.43 -2.29 -2.77
C ASP A 7 23.91 -2.56 -2.95
N GLN A 8 23.07 -1.56 -2.74
CA GLN A 8 21.62 -1.67 -2.95
C GLN A 8 21.25 -1.83 -4.44
N THR A 9 21.96 -1.18 -5.36
CA THR A 9 21.73 -1.34 -6.80
C THR A 9 22.16 -2.71 -7.30
N ASN A 10 23.27 -3.25 -6.80
CA ASN A 10 23.76 -4.58 -7.16
C ASN A 10 22.82 -5.67 -6.64
N HIS A 11 22.39 -5.59 -5.39
CA HIS A 11 21.41 -6.51 -4.80
C HIS A 11 20.06 -6.47 -5.53
N SER A 12 19.61 -5.30 -5.98
CA SER A 12 18.40 -5.15 -6.77
C SER A 12 18.50 -5.82 -8.16
N ALA A 13 19.66 -5.75 -8.81
CA ALA A 13 19.89 -6.39 -10.11
C ALA A 13 19.89 -7.93 -9.99
N GLU A 14 20.57 -8.47 -8.98
CA GLU A 14 20.60 -9.91 -8.68
C GLU A 14 19.21 -10.45 -8.34
N THR A 15 18.43 -9.71 -7.54
CA THR A 15 17.04 -10.06 -7.21
C THR A 15 16.16 -10.12 -8.45
N ILE A 16 16.28 -9.13 -9.34
CA ILE A 16 15.52 -9.10 -10.60
C ILE A 16 15.93 -10.27 -11.50
N ALA A 17 17.21 -10.62 -11.59
CA ALA A 17 17.68 -11.76 -12.37
C ALA A 17 17.12 -13.08 -11.85
N SER A 18 17.15 -13.30 -10.53
CA SER A 18 16.54 -14.48 -9.90
C SER A 18 15.03 -14.57 -10.12
N MET A 19 14.31 -13.44 -10.03
CA MET A 19 12.89 -13.39 -10.36
C MET A 19 12.62 -13.68 -11.85
N GLN A 20 13.49 -13.21 -12.76
CA GLN A 20 13.39 -13.48 -14.19
C GLN A 20 13.46 -14.97 -14.48
N ASP A 21 14.41 -15.69 -13.86
CA ASP A 21 14.57 -17.14 -14.03
C ASP A 21 13.32 -17.89 -13.53
N ALA A 22 12.74 -17.44 -12.40
CA ALA A 22 11.50 -18.00 -11.89
C ALA A 22 10.32 -17.78 -12.86
N TYR A 23 10.20 -16.60 -13.47
CA TYR A 23 9.18 -16.34 -14.49
C TYR A 23 9.39 -17.13 -15.78
N LEU A 24 10.64 -17.36 -16.18
CA LEU A 24 10.95 -18.24 -17.32
C LEU A 24 10.47 -19.67 -17.04
N THR A 25 10.74 -20.18 -15.83
CA THR A 25 10.24 -21.47 -15.40
C THR A 25 8.71 -21.53 -15.45
N LEU A 26 8.02 -20.51 -14.91
CA LEU A 26 6.56 -20.44 -14.94
C LEU A 26 5.99 -20.47 -16.38
N LEU A 27 6.60 -19.76 -17.32
CA LEU A 27 6.17 -19.77 -18.73
C LEU A 27 6.24 -21.18 -19.33
N ASN A 28 7.32 -21.91 -19.08
CA ASN A 28 7.48 -23.29 -19.52
C ASN A 28 6.41 -24.20 -18.88
N GLU A 29 6.19 -24.09 -17.57
CA GLU A 29 5.27 -24.96 -16.83
C GLU A 29 3.79 -24.73 -17.20
N VAL A 30 3.41 -23.52 -17.62
CA VAL A 30 2.05 -23.26 -18.14
C VAL A 30 1.90 -23.71 -19.62
N GLY A 31 2.94 -24.23 -20.24
CA GLY A 31 2.91 -24.76 -21.60
C GLY A 31 3.13 -23.72 -22.71
N GLU A 32 3.71 -22.57 -22.38
CA GLU A 32 4.05 -21.53 -23.36
C GLU A 32 5.43 -21.78 -23.98
N THR A 33 5.67 -21.11 -25.12
CA THR A 33 6.97 -21.08 -25.81
C THR A 33 7.64 -19.72 -25.54
N PRO A 34 8.60 -19.64 -24.61
CA PRO A 34 9.21 -18.36 -24.19
C PRO A 34 9.94 -17.63 -25.33
N GLU A 35 10.38 -18.37 -26.38
CA GLU A 35 11.13 -17.82 -27.51
C GLU A 35 10.26 -17.07 -28.52
N ARG A 36 8.92 -17.23 -28.48
CA ARG A 36 8.03 -16.48 -29.37
C ARG A 36 8.10 -14.97 -29.10
N ASP A 37 7.97 -14.17 -30.15
CA ASP A 37 8.23 -12.71 -30.08
C ASP A 37 7.47 -11.95 -28.98
N GLY A 38 6.25 -12.36 -28.67
CA GLY A 38 5.46 -11.75 -27.59
C GLY A 38 5.97 -12.08 -26.18
N LEU A 39 6.79 -13.11 -25.99
CA LEU A 39 7.23 -13.59 -24.68
C LEU A 39 8.73 -13.44 -24.40
N LYS A 40 9.57 -13.16 -25.39
CA LYS A 40 11.04 -13.05 -25.22
C LYS A 40 11.46 -12.17 -24.03
N ASP A 41 10.78 -11.02 -23.86
CA ASP A 41 11.09 -10.08 -22.79
C ASP A 41 10.19 -10.25 -21.56
N THR A 42 9.22 -11.15 -21.60
CA THR A 42 8.21 -11.30 -20.54
C THR A 42 8.82 -11.67 -19.19
N PRO A 43 9.80 -12.60 -19.09
CA PRO A 43 10.41 -12.91 -17.80
C PRO A 43 11.01 -11.69 -17.12
N LEU A 44 11.78 -10.88 -17.85
CA LEU A 44 12.37 -9.65 -17.30
C LEU A 44 11.33 -8.58 -16.98
N ARG A 45 10.33 -8.40 -17.84
CA ARG A 45 9.25 -7.41 -17.61
C ARG A 45 8.42 -7.79 -16.38
N ALA A 46 8.07 -9.06 -16.23
CA ALA A 46 7.32 -9.56 -15.08
C ALA A 46 8.13 -9.45 -13.77
N ALA A 47 9.43 -9.79 -13.80
CA ALA A 47 10.34 -9.63 -12.68
C ALA A 47 10.42 -8.17 -12.22
N LYS A 48 10.60 -7.23 -13.14
CA LYS A 48 10.61 -5.78 -12.83
C LYS A 48 9.27 -5.30 -12.27
N ALA A 49 8.16 -5.77 -12.83
CA ALA A 49 6.83 -5.41 -12.35
C ALA A 49 6.60 -5.91 -10.91
N LEU A 50 6.91 -7.18 -10.62
CA LEU A 50 6.78 -7.71 -9.26
C LEU A 50 7.73 -7.00 -8.28
N HIS A 51 8.96 -6.74 -8.69
CA HIS A 51 9.92 -5.98 -7.88
C HIS A 51 9.41 -4.58 -7.54
N PHE A 52 8.77 -3.89 -8.50
CA PHE A 52 8.12 -2.59 -8.26
C PHE A 52 6.90 -2.74 -7.34
N LEU A 53 6.02 -3.71 -7.59
CA LEU A 53 4.81 -3.94 -6.80
C LEU A 53 5.10 -4.36 -5.35
N THR A 54 6.31 -4.81 -5.06
CA THR A 54 6.77 -5.20 -3.72
C THR A 54 7.85 -4.26 -3.15
N GLN A 55 8.00 -3.06 -3.72
CA GLN A 55 9.03 -2.12 -3.30
C GLN A 55 8.87 -1.63 -1.85
N GLY A 56 7.66 -1.69 -1.29
CA GLY A 56 7.38 -1.29 0.08
C GLY A 56 8.18 -2.06 1.15
N TYR A 57 8.66 -3.26 0.84
CA TYR A 57 9.59 -4.00 1.72
C TYR A 57 10.98 -3.35 1.82
N ARG A 58 11.35 -2.55 0.83
CA ARG A 58 12.66 -1.89 0.73
C ARG A 58 12.61 -0.39 1.04
N MET A 59 11.42 0.14 1.34
CA MET A 59 11.23 1.54 1.68
C MET A 59 11.33 1.76 3.18
N ASN A 60 12.05 2.80 3.59
CA ASN A 60 12.08 3.26 4.97
C ASN A 60 11.04 4.36 5.18
N ILE A 61 10.14 4.15 6.14
CA ILE A 61 9.04 5.08 6.40
C ILE A 61 9.54 6.46 6.86
N ASP A 62 10.64 6.53 7.62
CA ASP A 62 11.19 7.79 8.09
C ASP A 62 11.81 8.60 6.94
N GLU A 63 12.44 7.93 5.98
CA GLU A 63 12.94 8.56 4.76
C GLU A 63 11.80 9.04 3.86
N VAL A 64 10.69 8.28 3.80
CA VAL A 64 9.51 8.67 3.04
C VAL A 64 8.87 9.93 3.62
N ILE A 65 8.73 10.02 4.95
CA ILE A 65 8.22 11.21 5.64
C ILE A 65 9.21 12.37 5.50
N ASN A 66 10.53 12.07 5.60
CA ASN A 66 11.62 13.02 5.33
C ASN A 66 11.42 14.39 6.02
N GLY A 67 11.15 14.36 7.33
CA GLY A 67 10.99 15.59 8.13
C GLY A 67 9.78 16.46 7.78
N ALA A 68 8.85 16.00 6.93
CA ALA A 68 7.65 16.76 6.56
C ALA A 68 6.55 16.68 7.63
N LEU A 69 6.96 16.92 8.86
CA LEU A 69 6.11 17.16 10.04
C LEU A 69 6.29 18.62 10.44
N PHE A 70 5.20 19.35 10.48
CA PHE A 70 5.19 20.78 10.74
C PHE A 70 4.44 21.08 12.02
N GLU A 71 4.98 21.95 12.85
CA GLU A 71 4.27 22.46 14.04
C GLU A 71 2.97 23.15 13.58
N SER A 72 1.88 22.91 14.28
CA SER A 72 0.57 23.44 13.93
C SER A 72 -0.30 23.53 15.18
N GLU A 73 -1.04 24.61 15.32
CA GLU A 73 -2.06 24.79 16.35
C GLU A 73 -3.42 24.15 15.92
N ASN A 74 -3.48 23.59 14.70
CA ASN A 74 -4.69 22.93 14.23
C ASN A 74 -4.98 21.66 15.03
N ASP A 75 -6.15 21.58 15.61
CA ASP A 75 -6.69 20.43 16.35
C ASP A 75 -7.93 19.81 15.67
N GLU A 76 -8.34 20.39 14.53
CA GLU A 76 -9.42 19.88 13.71
C GLU A 76 -8.99 18.67 12.85
N MET A 77 -9.98 17.85 12.48
CA MET A 77 -9.76 16.64 11.69
C MET A 77 -9.17 16.96 10.32
N VAL A 78 -8.08 16.32 9.99
CA VAL A 78 -7.49 16.32 8.64
C VAL A 78 -7.85 15.03 7.94
N ILE A 79 -8.40 15.12 6.72
CA ILE A 79 -8.82 13.95 5.92
C ILE A 79 -8.19 14.02 4.53
N VAL A 80 -7.61 12.90 4.09
CA VAL A 80 -7.19 12.68 2.71
C VAL A 80 -8.02 11.54 2.14
N LYS A 81 -8.81 11.85 1.11
CA LYS A 81 -9.77 10.92 0.50
C LYS A 81 -9.26 10.37 -0.83
N ASP A 82 -9.85 9.25 -1.21
CA ASP A 82 -9.70 8.66 -2.55
C ASP A 82 -8.24 8.42 -2.95
N ILE A 83 -7.37 8.11 -2.00
CA ILE A 83 -5.99 7.71 -2.29
C ILE A 83 -6.05 6.38 -3.04
N GLU A 84 -5.61 6.38 -4.29
CA GLU A 84 -5.55 5.17 -5.11
C GLU A 84 -4.66 4.12 -4.46
N LEU A 85 -5.13 2.87 -4.42
CA LEU A 85 -4.46 1.77 -3.75
C LEU A 85 -4.30 0.58 -4.70
N TYR A 86 -3.06 0.12 -4.81
CA TYR A 86 -2.66 -1.07 -5.56
C TYR A 86 -1.82 -1.97 -4.67
N SER A 87 -2.29 -3.17 -4.39
CA SER A 87 -1.60 -4.12 -3.53
C SER A 87 -1.69 -5.55 -4.09
N MET A 88 -0.94 -6.47 -3.50
CA MET A 88 -0.91 -7.87 -3.88
C MET A 88 -1.41 -8.72 -2.73
N CYS A 89 -2.43 -9.54 -2.98
CA CYS A 89 -2.92 -10.50 -1.99
C CYS A 89 -1.83 -11.51 -1.65
N GLU A 90 -1.50 -11.68 -0.37
CA GLU A 90 -0.43 -12.59 0.06
C GLU A 90 -0.75 -14.06 -0.21
N HIS A 91 -2.04 -14.44 -0.23
CA HIS A 91 -2.45 -15.84 -0.44
C HIS A 91 -2.28 -16.31 -1.89
N HIS A 92 -2.39 -15.43 -2.87
CA HIS A 92 -2.44 -15.82 -4.28
C HIS A 92 -1.50 -15.01 -5.18
N MET A 93 -0.83 -13.99 -4.65
CA MET A 93 -0.04 -13.01 -5.42
C MET A 93 -0.84 -12.38 -6.59
N LEU A 94 -2.16 -12.28 -6.44
CA LEU A 94 -3.03 -11.58 -7.36
C LEU A 94 -3.35 -10.18 -6.80
N PRO A 95 -3.54 -9.17 -7.66
CA PRO A 95 -3.77 -7.81 -7.19
C PRO A 95 -5.12 -7.64 -6.51
N PHE A 96 -5.16 -6.70 -5.57
CA PHE A 96 -6.38 -6.01 -5.19
C PHE A 96 -6.20 -4.51 -5.37
N ILE A 97 -7.25 -3.87 -5.85
CA ILE A 97 -7.21 -2.49 -6.32
C ILE A 97 -8.38 -1.73 -5.72
N GLY A 98 -8.11 -0.54 -5.23
CA GLY A 98 -9.15 0.22 -4.58
C GLY A 98 -8.75 1.63 -4.17
N LYS A 99 -9.38 2.11 -3.12
CA LYS A 99 -9.17 3.43 -2.55
C LYS A 99 -8.95 3.34 -1.05
N CYS A 100 -8.12 4.24 -0.55
CA CYS A 100 -7.84 4.42 0.86
C CYS A 100 -8.25 5.84 1.30
N HIS A 101 -8.96 5.94 2.40
CA HIS A 101 -9.29 7.19 3.07
C HIS A 101 -8.57 7.22 4.40
N VAL A 102 -7.78 8.27 4.63
CA VAL A 102 -7.00 8.44 5.85
C VAL A 102 -7.42 9.72 6.54
N ALA A 103 -7.75 9.64 7.81
CA ALA A 103 -8.00 10.80 8.66
C ALA A 103 -7.15 10.73 9.93
N TYR A 104 -6.79 11.88 10.47
CA TYR A 104 -6.17 11.99 11.78
C TYR A 104 -6.56 13.29 12.49
N LEU A 105 -6.49 13.29 13.81
CA LEU A 105 -6.65 14.49 14.64
C LEU A 105 -5.26 14.95 15.09
N PRO A 106 -4.75 16.07 14.55
CA PRO A 106 -3.46 16.61 14.94
C PRO A 106 -3.36 16.88 16.44
N LYS A 107 -2.14 16.78 16.96
CA LYS A 107 -1.79 17.18 18.31
C LYS A 107 -0.44 17.89 18.30
N GLY A 108 -0.48 19.18 17.95
CA GLY A 108 0.71 20.01 17.84
C GLY A 108 1.50 19.86 16.54
N LYS A 109 1.21 18.84 15.69
CA LYS A 109 1.91 18.62 14.42
C LYS A 109 0.97 18.13 13.32
N VAL A 110 1.23 18.59 12.10
CA VAL A 110 0.58 18.08 10.87
C VAL A 110 1.63 17.47 9.96
N ILE A 111 1.22 16.44 9.21
CA ILE A 111 2.06 15.80 8.21
C ILE A 111 1.76 16.36 6.81
N GLY A 112 2.80 16.54 5.99
CA GLY A 112 2.63 16.98 4.62
C GLY A 112 1.69 16.06 3.82
N LEU A 113 0.73 16.65 3.11
CA LEU A 113 -0.34 15.95 2.38
C LEU A 113 0.18 14.78 1.51
N SER A 114 1.22 15.03 0.70
CA SER A 114 1.80 14.00 -0.17
C SER A 114 2.44 12.83 0.59
N LYS A 115 2.77 13.03 1.86
CA LYS A 115 3.38 11.99 2.70
C LYS A 115 2.37 10.96 3.16
N ILE A 116 1.11 11.36 3.35
CA ILE A 116 0.01 10.43 3.67
C ILE A 116 -0.16 9.43 2.54
N ALA A 117 -0.26 9.89 1.28
CA ALA A 117 -0.37 9.00 0.13
C ALA A 117 0.86 8.07 0.00
N ARG A 118 2.07 8.60 0.24
CA ARG A 118 3.30 7.78 0.22
C ARG A 118 3.35 6.75 1.34
N VAL A 119 2.84 7.07 2.53
CA VAL A 119 2.70 6.09 3.62
C VAL A 119 1.78 4.95 3.20
N VAL A 120 0.64 5.26 2.57
CA VAL A 120 -0.25 4.24 2.00
C VAL A 120 0.52 3.35 1.00
N ASP A 121 1.31 3.94 0.09
CA ASP A 121 2.09 3.17 -0.88
C ASP A 121 3.16 2.27 -0.23
N VAL A 122 3.85 2.72 0.83
CA VAL A 122 4.84 1.90 1.54
C VAL A 122 4.25 0.59 2.04
N PHE A 123 3.04 0.64 2.58
CA PHE A 123 2.35 -0.55 3.09
C PHE A 123 1.63 -1.32 1.99
N ALA A 124 1.01 -0.63 1.02
CA ALA A 124 0.29 -1.27 -0.07
C ALA A 124 1.22 -2.04 -1.03
N ARG A 125 2.44 -1.53 -1.30
CA ARG A 125 3.42 -2.19 -2.18
C ARG A 125 4.14 -3.34 -1.51
N ARG A 126 3.36 -4.29 -0.95
CA ARG A 126 3.79 -5.53 -0.29
C ARG A 126 2.82 -6.64 -0.62
N LEU A 127 3.12 -7.87 -0.20
CA LEU A 127 2.13 -8.92 -0.11
C LEU A 127 1.30 -8.66 1.15
N GLN A 128 -0.02 -8.50 1.00
CA GLN A 128 -0.89 -7.98 2.07
C GLN A 128 -2.20 -8.77 2.23
N ILE A 129 -2.74 -8.68 3.45
CA ILE A 129 -4.15 -8.87 3.76
C ILE A 129 -4.74 -7.47 4.00
N GLN A 130 -5.89 -7.17 3.43
CA GLN A 130 -6.47 -5.82 3.47
C GLN A 130 -6.69 -5.31 4.90
N GLU A 131 -7.08 -6.18 5.83
CA GLU A 131 -7.29 -5.86 7.25
C GLU A 131 -5.99 -5.42 7.92
N ASN A 132 -4.88 -6.13 7.67
CA ASN A 132 -3.57 -5.79 8.20
C ASN A 132 -3.07 -4.47 7.61
N LEU A 133 -3.18 -4.31 6.29
CA LEU A 133 -2.82 -3.08 5.58
C LEU A 133 -3.53 -1.86 6.18
N THR A 134 -4.83 -1.98 6.44
CA THR A 134 -5.64 -0.90 7.03
C THR A 134 -5.13 -0.52 8.41
N ASN A 135 -4.78 -1.51 9.24
CA ASN A 135 -4.29 -1.31 10.59
C ASN A 135 -2.85 -0.74 10.60
N GLU A 136 -1.97 -1.23 9.73
CA GLU A 136 -0.59 -0.76 9.61
C GLU A 136 -0.52 0.72 9.22
N ILE A 137 -1.35 1.16 8.26
CA ILE A 137 -1.43 2.56 7.86
C ILE A 137 -1.90 3.42 9.03
N ALA A 138 -3.00 3.04 9.72
CA ALA A 138 -3.55 3.81 10.83
C ALA A 138 -2.54 3.94 11.98
N THR A 139 -1.88 2.85 12.33
CA THR A 139 -0.86 2.80 13.39
C THR A 139 0.33 3.69 13.04
N CYS A 140 0.84 3.59 11.81
CA CYS A 140 1.94 4.41 11.34
C CYS A 140 1.62 5.92 11.42
N ILE A 141 0.42 6.33 11.01
CA ILE A 141 0.00 7.74 11.09
C ILE A 141 0.04 8.23 12.55
N VAL A 142 -0.53 7.47 13.49
CA VAL A 142 -0.51 7.86 14.92
C VAL A 142 0.92 7.93 15.46
N GLU A 143 1.74 6.91 15.20
CA GLU A 143 3.11 6.82 15.73
C GLU A 143 4.01 7.94 15.19
N LYS A 144 3.90 8.25 13.88
CA LYS A 144 4.78 9.24 13.25
C LYS A 144 4.35 10.68 13.50
N THR A 145 3.07 10.93 13.69
CA THR A 145 2.55 12.30 13.91
C THR A 145 2.33 12.65 15.38
N GLY A 146 2.20 11.65 16.27
CA GLY A 146 1.75 11.85 17.63
C GLY A 146 0.27 12.29 17.73
N ALA A 147 -0.53 12.05 16.69
CA ALA A 147 -1.92 12.45 16.61
C ALA A 147 -2.77 11.86 17.74
N ALA A 148 -3.82 12.57 18.15
CA ALA A 148 -4.78 12.12 19.16
C ALA A 148 -5.58 10.88 18.72
N GLY A 149 -5.56 10.57 17.43
CA GLY A 149 -6.13 9.39 16.81
C GLY A 149 -6.02 9.42 15.31
N ALA A 150 -6.26 8.28 14.69
CA ALA A 150 -6.36 8.14 13.23
C ALA A 150 -7.51 7.20 12.86
N ALA A 151 -8.01 7.40 11.65
CA ALA A 151 -9.00 6.52 11.03
C ALA A 151 -8.55 6.19 9.60
N VAL A 152 -8.64 4.93 9.23
CA VAL A 152 -8.36 4.47 7.88
C VAL A 152 -9.50 3.59 7.41
N ILE A 153 -9.99 3.84 6.19
CA ILE A 153 -10.93 2.97 5.51
C ILE A 153 -10.35 2.62 4.14
N ILE A 154 -10.38 1.35 3.80
CA ILE A 154 -9.97 0.84 2.49
C ILE A 154 -11.17 0.13 1.85
N GLU A 155 -11.47 0.48 0.62
CA GLU A 155 -12.43 -0.19 -0.23
C GLU A 155 -11.71 -0.74 -1.46
N ALA A 156 -11.73 -2.05 -1.67
CA ALA A 156 -11.00 -2.67 -2.76
C ALA A 156 -11.71 -3.87 -3.39
N LYS A 157 -11.39 -4.10 -4.66
CA LYS A 157 -11.78 -5.28 -5.44
C LYS A 157 -10.61 -6.24 -5.52
N HIS A 158 -10.85 -7.51 -5.19
CA HIS A 158 -9.83 -8.55 -5.12
C HIS A 158 -9.88 -9.45 -6.35
N MET A 159 -8.82 -9.43 -7.17
CA MET A 159 -8.75 -10.28 -8.37
C MET A 159 -8.73 -11.76 -8.02
N CYS A 160 -8.16 -12.14 -6.87
CA CYS A 160 -8.18 -13.52 -6.39
C CYS A 160 -9.60 -14.07 -6.13
N MET A 161 -10.58 -13.21 -5.91
CA MET A 161 -11.98 -13.54 -5.72
C MET A 161 -12.81 -13.37 -7.01
N MET A 162 -12.39 -12.45 -7.90
CA MET A 162 -13.13 -12.10 -9.11
C MET A 162 -12.81 -13.02 -10.29
N MET A 163 -11.52 -13.32 -10.51
CA MET A 163 -11.05 -14.05 -11.70
C MET A 163 -11.16 -15.58 -11.57
N ARG A 164 -11.20 -16.06 -10.35
CA ARG A 164 -11.21 -17.50 -10.00
C ARG A 164 -11.78 -17.67 -8.58
N GLY A 165 -11.93 -18.92 -8.15
CA GLY A 165 -12.48 -19.26 -6.84
C GLY A 165 -13.99 -19.06 -6.82
N VAL A 166 -14.47 -18.03 -6.12
CA VAL A 166 -15.91 -17.76 -5.98
C VAL A 166 -16.51 -16.94 -7.14
N GLU A 167 -15.68 -16.36 -7.99
CA GLU A 167 -16.05 -15.64 -9.22
C GLU A 167 -17.11 -14.52 -9.02
N LYS A 168 -16.98 -13.75 -7.94
CA LYS A 168 -17.88 -12.65 -7.59
C LYS A 168 -17.32 -11.30 -8.04
N GLN A 169 -17.66 -10.88 -9.25
CA GLN A 169 -17.10 -9.69 -9.91
C GLN A 169 -17.55 -8.36 -9.31
N ASN A 170 -18.73 -8.31 -8.69
CA ASN A 170 -19.29 -7.09 -8.12
C ASN A 170 -19.01 -6.93 -6.61
N SER A 171 -18.31 -7.88 -6.02
CA SER A 171 -17.96 -7.80 -4.60
C SER A 171 -16.88 -6.77 -4.36
N THR A 172 -17.09 -5.90 -3.39
CA THR A 172 -16.11 -4.95 -2.86
C THR A 172 -15.90 -5.27 -1.39
N MET A 173 -14.65 -5.33 -0.96
CA MET A 173 -14.29 -5.49 0.44
C MET A 173 -14.02 -4.12 1.05
N THR A 174 -14.66 -3.82 2.17
CA THR A 174 -14.40 -2.61 2.96
C THR A 174 -13.83 -3.01 4.30
N THR A 175 -12.68 -2.42 4.67
CA THR A 175 -12.05 -2.57 5.97
C THR A 175 -11.89 -1.22 6.63
N SER A 176 -11.98 -1.17 7.95
CA SER A 176 -11.81 0.06 8.72
C SER A 176 -10.95 -0.16 9.97
N CYS A 177 -10.10 0.82 10.27
CA CYS A 177 -9.36 0.90 11.51
C CYS A 177 -9.55 2.27 12.14
N MET A 178 -9.97 2.30 13.39
CA MET A 178 -10.20 3.51 14.18
C MET A 178 -9.30 3.45 15.42
N LEU A 179 -8.43 4.44 15.61
CA LEU A 179 -7.49 4.54 16.73
C LEU A 179 -7.70 5.84 17.53
N GLY A 180 -7.41 5.79 18.82
CA GLY A 180 -7.49 6.95 19.70
C GLY A 180 -8.87 7.59 19.69
N ALA A 181 -8.96 8.88 19.43
CA ALA A 181 -10.20 9.67 19.47
C ALA A 181 -11.28 9.11 18.52
N PHE A 182 -10.92 8.59 17.35
CA PHE A 182 -11.89 7.98 16.41
C PHE A 182 -12.52 6.70 16.96
N ARG A 183 -11.82 5.96 17.79
CA ARG A 183 -12.38 4.77 18.46
C ARG A 183 -13.23 5.16 19.67
N ASN A 184 -12.78 6.14 20.46
CA ASN A 184 -13.35 6.47 21.75
C ASN A 184 -14.55 7.44 21.67
N SER A 185 -14.63 8.26 20.59
CA SER A 185 -15.72 9.23 20.36
C SER A 185 -16.61 8.81 19.21
N GLN A 186 -17.88 8.56 19.50
CA GLN A 186 -18.86 8.26 18.47
C GLN A 186 -19.09 9.45 17.54
N THR A 187 -19.07 10.67 18.06
CA THR A 187 -19.26 11.90 17.28
C THR A 187 -18.13 12.09 16.27
N THR A 188 -16.87 11.97 16.71
CA THR A 188 -15.67 12.07 15.83
C THR A 188 -15.71 11.03 14.72
N ARG A 189 -16.09 9.78 15.05
CA ARG A 189 -16.24 8.73 14.07
C ARG A 189 -17.36 9.01 13.08
N ALA A 190 -18.52 9.49 13.55
CA ALA A 190 -19.67 9.80 12.70
C ALA A 190 -19.35 10.96 11.74
N GLU A 191 -18.64 11.97 12.20
CA GLU A 191 -18.16 13.08 11.37
C GLU A 191 -17.24 12.58 10.25
N PHE A 192 -16.22 11.77 10.57
CA PHE A 192 -15.34 11.16 9.58
C PHE A 192 -16.13 10.38 8.51
N LEU A 193 -17.02 9.47 8.95
CA LEU A 193 -17.83 8.67 8.02
C LEU A 193 -18.72 9.54 7.13
N SER A 194 -19.30 10.61 7.67
CA SER A 194 -20.10 11.57 6.88
C SER A 194 -19.28 12.31 5.83
N LEU A 195 -18.03 12.65 6.13
CA LEU A 195 -17.15 13.41 5.23
C LEU A 195 -16.59 12.57 4.10
N ILE A 196 -16.35 11.27 4.32
CA ILE A 196 -15.87 10.37 3.25
C ILE A 196 -16.97 9.87 2.33
N SER A 197 -18.23 9.82 2.79
CA SER A 197 -19.39 9.36 1.98
C SER A 197 -19.94 10.42 1.01
N ARG A 198 -19.37 11.61 1.01
CA ARG A 198 -19.66 12.70 0.06
C ARG A 198 -18.63 12.68 -1.08
#